data_231cfd128151b78d0048587fb847038b
#
_entry.id   231cfd128151b78d0048587fb847038b
#
_cell.length_a   1.000
_cell.length_b   1.000
_cell.length_c   1.000
_cell.angle_alpha   90.00
_cell.angle_beta   90.00
_cell.angle_gamma   90.00
#
_symmetry.space_group_name_H-M   'P 1'
#
loop_
_entity.id
_entity.type
_entity.pdbx_description
1 polymer ?
#
loop_
_entity_poly.entity_id
_entity_poly.type
_entity_poly.pdbx_seq_one_letter_code
_entity_poly.pdbx_strand_id
1 'polypeptide(L)'
;VVATRPGHYSNTRLARLIRPQIKRQTTKKEIPLLDTTKPAVMDIQQIKKLLPHRFPFLMVDRILELTPNHILGIKNTTYNEAFFQGHFEQEHVFPGVLLVETMAQVGGILVLNNVDEPEKYSTYFLKIDRMKFKHKVVPGDTIVVRCDLTEPIRRSIVIMYAQAFVGEKLVAEGELTAQVIKNK
;
A
#
# COMPACT_ATOMS: atom_id res chain seq x y z
N VAL A 1 38.10 -6.89 13.79
CA VAL A 1 36.70 -7.04 14.21
C VAL A 1 35.84 -6.17 13.28
N VAL A 2 35.20 -6.78 12.30
CA VAL A 2 34.30 -6.08 11.37
C VAL A 2 32.94 -5.94 12.08
N ALA A 3 32.62 -4.74 12.52
CA ALA A 3 31.32 -4.43 13.07
C ALA A 3 30.27 -4.50 11.93
N THR A 4 29.55 -5.62 11.85
CA THR A 4 28.41 -5.77 10.96
C THR A 4 27.28 -4.86 11.47
N ARG A 5 26.91 -3.86 10.68
CA ARG A 5 25.77 -2.97 11.00
C ARG A 5 24.51 -3.81 11.15
N PRO A 6 23.73 -3.66 12.25
CA PRO A 6 22.53 -4.48 12.52
C PRO A 6 21.49 -4.48 11.39
N GLY A 7 21.40 -3.40 10.60
CA GLY A 7 20.47 -3.29 9.47
C GLY A 7 20.76 -4.24 8.29
N HIS A 8 21.95 -4.79 8.18
CA HIS A 8 22.31 -5.65 7.04
C HIS A 8 21.64 -7.04 7.13
N TYR A 9 21.45 -7.56 8.32
CA TYR A 9 20.84 -8.89 8.54
C TYR A 9 19.34 -8.92 8.23
N SER A 10 18.60 -7.92 8.69
CA SER A 10 17.16 -7.82 8.45
C SER A 10 16.83 -7.65 6.97
N ASN A 11 17.64 -6.82 6.27
CA ASN A 11 17.48 -6.56 4.85
C ASN A 11 17.79 -7.79 3.99
N THR A 12 18.79 -8.58 4.41
CA THR A 12 19.18 -9.82 3.72
C THR A 12 18.09 -10.88 3.89
N ARG A 13 17.46 -10.97 5.07
CA ARG A 13 16.37 -11.91 5.34
C ARG A 13 15.14 -11.58 4.53
N LEU A 14 14.73 -10.31 4.52
CA LEU A 14 13.59 -9.82 3.71
C LEU A 14 13.83 -10.10 2.22
N ALA A 15 15.02 -9.77 1.70
CA ALA A 15 15.39 -10.05 0.32
C ALA A 15 15.39 -11.55 -0.01
N ARG A 16 15.80 -12.43 0.93
CA ARG A 16 15.79 -13.88 0.75
C ARG A 16 14.37 -14.47 0.73
N LEU A 17 13.47 -13.94 1.54
CA LEU A 17 12.08 -14.40 1.60
C LEU A 17 11.30 -14.04 0.31
N ILE A 18 11.58 -12.88 -0.26
CA ILE A 18 10.81 -12.34 -1.40
C ILE A 18 11.45 -12.72 -2.75
N ARG A 19 12.79 -12.81 -2.84
CA ARG A 19 13.51 -13.10 -4.09
C ARG A 19 13.03 -14.31 -4.90
N PRO A 20 12.73 -15.49 -4.31
CA PRO A 20 12.33 -16.65 -5.09
C PRO A 20 10.95 -16.53 -5.73
N GLN A 21 10.14 -15.56 -5.29
CA GLN A 21 8.71 -15.49 -5.63
C GLN A 21 8.39 -14.40 -6.66
N ILE A 22 9.32 -13.47 -6.87
CA ILE A 22 9.15 -12.43 -7.89
C ILE A 22 9.60 -12.98 -9.24
N LYS A 23 8.68 -13.61 -9.96
CA LYS A 23 8.78 -13.71 -11.42
C LYS A 23 8.43 -12.35 -11.99
N ARG A 24 9.17 -11.86 -13.01
CA ARG A 24 8.77 -10.68 -13.79
C ARG A 24 7.37 -10.97 -14.36
N GLN A 25 6.35 -10.51 -13.68
CA GLN A 25 4.99 -10.57 -14.18
C GLN A 25 4.83 -9.36 -15.11
N THR A 26 4.62 -9.64 -16.39
CA THR A 26 3.93 -8.68 -17.26
C THR A 26 2.57 -8.45 -16.62
N THR A 27 2.34 -7.23 -16.11
CA THR A 27 1.12 -6.85 -15.42
C THR A 27 -0.07 -7.00 -16.38
N LYS A 28 -0.72 -8.15 -16.35
CA LYS A 28 -2.05 -8.28 -16.94
C LYS A 28 -2.95 -7.30 -16.17
N LYS A 29 -3.70 -6.51 -16.89
CA LYS A 29 -4.76 -5.62 -16.36
C LYS A 29 -5.96 -6.48 -15.91
N GLU A 30 -5.77 -7.33 -14.92
CA GLU A 30 -6.90 -7.99 -14.28
C GLU A 30 -7.51 -7.01 -13.29
N ILE A 31 -8.78 -6.67 -13.54
CA ILE A 31 -9.56 -5.83 -12.62
C ILE A 31 -9.84 -6.66 -11.38
N PRO A 32 -9.39 -6.24 -10.18
CA PRO A 32 -9.70 -6.97 -8.96
C PRO A 32 -11.19 -6.83 -8.65
N LEU A 33 -11.91 -7.94 -8.68
CA LEU A 33 -13.32 -7.96 -8.29
C LEU A 33 -13.41 -7.93 -6.77
N LEU A 34 -14.15 -6.96 -6.24
CA LEU A 34 -14.46 -6.87 -4.82
C LEU A 34 -15.50 -7.96 -4.47
N ASP A 35 -15.03 -9.05 -3.89
CA ASP A 35 -15.89 -10.08 -3.33
C ASP A 35 -16.10 -9.83 -1.83
N THR A 36 -17.22 -9.21 -1.48
CA THR A 36 -17.56 -8.89 -0.09
C THR A 36 -18.04 -10.10 0.71
N THR A 37 -18.22 -11.25 0.07
CA THR A 37 -18.63 -12.50 0.75
C THR A 37 -17.46 -13.22 1.39
N LYS A 38 -16.25 -12.98 0.92
CA LYS A 38 -15.02 -13.53 1.49
C LYS A 38 -14.60 -12.78 2.75
N PRO A 39 -14.16 -13.49 3.80
CA PRO A 39 -13.58 -12.83 4.96
C PRO A 39 -12.30 -12.07 4.57
N ALA A 40 -12.10 -10.91 5.18
CA ALA A 40 -10.83 -10.18 5.02
C ALA A 40 -9.67 -10.98 5.64
N VAL A 41 -8.51 -10.92 4.98
CA VAL A 41 -7.26 -11.51 5.51
C VAL A 41 -6.76 -10.73 6.74
N MET A 42 -6.99 -9.39 6.73
CA MET A 42 -6.72 -8.54 7.89
C MET A 42 -7.84 -7.52 8.09
N ASP A 43 -8.28 -7.39 9.32
CA ASP A 43 -9.16 -6.32 9.78
C ASP A 43 -8.38 -5.08 10.24
N ILE A 44 -9.09 -4.03 10.63
CA ILE A 44 -8.50 -2.77 11.08
C ILE A 44 -7.60 -2.93 12.32
N GLN A 45 -7.91 -3.86 13.22
CA GLN A 45 -7.09 -4.07 14.42
C GLN A 45 -5.74 -4.71 14.10
N GLN A 46 -5.72 -5.61 13.11
CA GLN A 46 -4.51 -6.23 12.60
C GLN A 46 -3.67 -5.23 11.80
N ILE A 47 -4.31 -4.42 10.95
CA ILE A 47 -3.65 -3.33 10.19
C ILE A 47 -2.96 -2.35 11.13
N LYS A 48 -3.61 -1.93 12.22
CA LYS A 48 -3.04 -1.01 13.22
C LYS A 48 -1.82 -1.56 13.97
N LYS A 49 -1.58 -2.86 13.94
CA LYS A 49 -0.36 -3.46 14.50
C LYS A 49 0.83 -3.34 13.55
N LEU A 50 0.56 -3.22 12.24
CA LEU A 50 1.59 -3.09 11.21
C LEU A 50 1.88 -1.62 10.88
N LEU A 51 0.83 -0.82 10.68
CA LEU A 51 0.97 0.59 10.31
C LEU A 51 0.99 1.49 11.54
N PRO A 52 1.90 2.49 11.59
CA PRO A 52 1.91 3.50 12.65
C PRO A 52 0.79 4.53 12.51
N HIS A 53 0.18 4.65 11.33
CA HIS A 53 -0.86 5.62 11.02
C HIS A 53 -2.09 5.46 11.90
N ARG A 54 -2.73 6.56 12.26
CA ARG A 54 -3.96 6.64 13.06
C ARG A 54 -4.89 7.68 12.46
N PHE A 55 -6.12 7.77 12.98
CA PHE A 55 -7.06 8.81 12.61
C PHE A 55 -6.41 10.20 12.72
N PRO A 56 -6.60 11.11 11.76
CA PRO A 56 -7.40 10.93 10.53
C PRO A 56 -6.61 10.38 9.32
N PHE A 57 -5.37 9.93 9.49
CA PHE A 57 -4.43 9.62 8.41
C PHE A 57 -4.31 8.12 8.09
N LEU A 58 -5.03 7.24 8.77
CA LEU A 58 -5.10 5.83 8.44
C LEU A 58 -6.09 5.61 7.28
N MET A 59 -5.57 5.24 6.10
CA MET A 59 -6.28 5.19 4.83
C MET A 59 -6.52 3.76 4.34
N VAL A 60 -6.58 2.76 5.23
CA VAL A 60 -6.84 1.36 4.89
C VAL A 60 -7.82 0.77 5.88
N ASP A 61 -8.88 0.12 5.38
CA ASP A 61 -9.93 -0.48 6.22
C ASP A 61 -9.80 -1.98 6.36
N ARG A 62 -9.42 -2.69 5.28
CA ARG A 62 -9.25 -4.15 5.25
C ARG A 62 -8.21 -4.57 4.23
N ILE A 63 -7.59 -5.74 4.44
CA ILE A 63 -6.81 -6.43 3.43
C ILE A 63 -7.58 -7.67 3.00
N LEU A 64 -7.76 -7.82 1.69
CA LEU A 64 -8.51 -8.92 1.07
C LEU A 64 -7.61 -10.05 0.61
N GLU A 65 -6.42 -9.71 0.10
CA GLU A 65 -5.42 -10.67 -0.36
C GLU A 65 -4.03 -10.22 0.07
N LEU A 66 -3.20 -11.18 0.46
CA LEU A 66 -1.83 -10.94 0.86
C LEU A 66 -0.97 -12.15 0.52
N THR A 67 0.04 -11.92 -0.29
CA THR A 67 1.10 -12.87 -0.64
C THR A 67 2.46 -12.20 -0.45
N PRO A 68 3.59 -12.87 -0.56
CA PRO A 68 4.89 -12.23 -0.38
C PRO A 68 5.20 -11.07 -1.34
N ASN A 69 4.53 -10.98 -2.49
CA ASN A 69 4.80 -9.97 -3.51
C ASN A 69 3.56 -9.22 -4.00
N HIS A 70 2.40 -9.53 -3.45
CA HIS A 70 1.12 -8.96 -3.86
C HIS A 70 0.24 -8.67 -2.67
N ILE A 71 -0.50 -7.57 -2.72
CA ILE A 71 -1.52 -7.21 -1.74
C ILE A 71 -2.72 -6.56 -2.41
N LEU A 72 -3.90 -6.87 -1.91
CA LEU A 72 -5.16 -6.24 -2.26
C LEU A 72 -5.81 -5.70 -0.99
N GLY A 73 -6.00 -4.39 -0.91
CA GLY A 73 -6.62 -3.71 0.23
C GLY A 73 -7.79 -2.84 -0.19
N ILE A 74 -8.61 -2.44 0.76
CA ILE A 74 -9.72 -1.52 0.53
C ILE A 74 -9.68 -0.32 1.47
N LYS A 75 -10.18 0.81 0.94
CA LYS A 75 -10.55 2.02 1.68
C LYS A 75 -11.99 2.39 1.29
N ASN A 76 -12.87 2.44 2.26
CA ASN A 76 -14.20 3.00 2.06
C ASN A 76 -14.14 4.51 2.23
N THR A 77 -14.77 5.25 1.33
CA THR A 77 -14.87 6.70 1.45
C THR A 77 -16.24 7.09 1.99
N THR A 78 -16.25 7.96 2.98
CA THR A 78 -17.50 8.50 3.50
C THR A 78 -17.48 10.02 3.49
N TYR A 79 -18.65 10.66 3.40
CA TYR A 79 -18.75 12.11 3.49
C TYR A 79 -18.22 12.70 4.82
N ASN A 80 -18.10 11.85 5.85
CA ASN A 80 -17.54 12.23 7.16
C ASN A 80 -16.02 12.40 7.18
N GLU A 81 -15.31 12.11 6.09
CA GLU A 81 -13.89 12.40 5.98
C GLU A 81 -13.67 13.92 5.95
N ALA A 82 -12.85 14.43 6.87
CA ALA A 82 -12.69 15.87 7.08
C ALA A 82 -12.23 16.63 5.82
N PHE A 83 -11.46 16.00 4.95
CA PHE A 83 -10.96 16.63 3.73
C PHE A 83 -12.05 16.95 2.70
N PHE A 84 -13.22 16.27 2.72
CA PHE A 84 -14.31 16.59 1.81
C PHE A 84 -14.95 17.96 2.09
N GLN A 85 -14.82 18.49 3.30
CA GLN A 85 -15.31 19.83 3.62
C GLN A 85 -14.60 20.93 2.84
N GLY A 86 -13.34 20.70 2.43
CA GLY A 86 -12.54 21.67 1.68
C GLY A 86 -12.16 21.23 0.27
N HIS A 87 -12.42 19.98 -0.13
CA HIS A 87 -11.97 19.45 -1.43
C HIS A 87 -13.10 18.82 -2.26
N PHE A 88 -14.05 19.57 -2.84
CA PHE A 88 -14.27 21.01 -2.81
C PHE A 88 -15.70 21.29 -2.33
N GLU A 89 -16.04 22.55 -2.02
CA GLU A 89 -17.35 22.92 -1.48
C GLU A 89 -18.52 22.50 -2.39
N GLN A 90 -18.37 22.67 -3.70
CA GLN A 90 -19.43 22.39 -4.69
C GLN A 90 -19.36 20.98 -5.27
N GLU A 91 -18.21 20.30 -5.18
CA GLU A 91 -18.01 18.95 -5.70
C GLU A 91 -17.01 18.20 -4.82
N HIS A 92 -17.49 17.28 -4.01
CA HIS A 92 -16.63 16.50 -3.11
C HIS A 92 -15.86 15.43 -3.89
N VAL A 93 -14.55 15.60 -3.97
CA VAL A 93 -13.64 14.68 -4.66
C VAL A 93 -12.57 14.22 -3.66
N PHE A 94 -12.30 12.92 -3.63
CA PHE A 94 -11.21 12.38 -2.83
C PHE A 94 -9.87 12.94 -3.35
N PRO A 95 -9.07 13.58 -2.51
CA PRO A 95 -7.81 14.19 -2.95
C PRO A 95 -6.86 13.16 -3.58
N GLY A 96 -6.37 13.46 -4.79
CA GLY A 96 -5.47 12.54 -5.50
C GLY A 96 -4.21 12.21 -4.72
N VAL A 97 -3.66 13.17 -3.95
CA VAL A 97 -2.50 12.94 -3.08
C VAL A 97 -2.80 11.97 -1.94
N LEU A 98 -4.03 11.99 -1.39
CA LEU A 98 -4.46 11.02 -0.38
C LEU A 98 -4.77 9.65 -1.00
N LEU A 99 -5.13 9.60 -2.29
CA LEU A 99 -5.23 8.33 -3.00
C LEU A 99 -3.86 7.66 -3.17
N VAL A 100 -2.81 8.46 -3.45
CA VAL A 100 -1.43 7.96 -3.46
C VAL A 100 -1.02 7.46 -2.09
N GLU A 101 -1.36 8.18 -1.02
CA GLU A 101 -1.11 7.76 0.36
C GLU A 101 -1.84 6.45 0.69
N THR A 102 -3.12 6.31 0.27
CA THR A 102 -3.88 5.06 0.42
C THR A 102 -3.14 3.88 -0.24
N MET A 103 -2.66 4.09 -1.48
CA MET A 103 -1.88 3.08 -2.22
C MET A 103 -0.57 2.76 -1.49
N ALA A 104 0.11 3.76 -0.94
CA ALA A 104 1.34 3.58 -0.18
C ALA A 104 1.14 2.81 1.12
N GLN A 105 0.07 3.10 1.86
CA GLN A 105 -0.24 2.40 3.10
C GLN A 105 -0.57 0.92 2.83
N VAL A 106 -1.37 0.62 1.80
CA VAL A 106 -1.62 -0.76 1.38
C VAL A 106 -0.31 -1.47 1.03
N GLY A 107 0.55 -0.84 0.21
CA GLY A 107 1.87 -1.39 -0.12
C GLY A 107 2.79 -1.52 1.09
N GLY A 108 2.72 -0.60 2.04
CA GLY A 108 3.47 -0.64 3.29
C GLY A 108 3.11 -1.86 4.14
N ILE A 109 1.84 -2.26 4.20
CA ILE A 109 1.39 -3.48 4.88
C ILE A 109 2.06 -4.71 4.26
N LEU A 110 2.14 -4.80 2.91
CA LEU A 110 2.82 -5.90 2.22
C LEU A 110 4.26 -6.06 2.71
N VAL A 111 4.97 -4.96 2.87
CA VAL A 111 6.38 -4.99 3.27
C VAL A 111 6.54 -5.27 4.75
N LEU A 112 5.76 -4.59 5.59
CA LEU A 112 5.84 -4.73 7.05
C LEU A 112 5.36 -6.09 7.55
N ASN A 113 4.45 -6.75 6.83
CA ASN A 113 4.04 -8.12 7.16
C ASN A 113 5.17 -9.16 6.99
N ASN A 114 6.22 -8.81 6.25
CA ASN A 114 7.35 -9.71 5.97
C ASN A 114 8.57 -9.45 6.88
N VAL A 115 8.45 -8.60 7.90
CA VAL A 115 9.51 -8.33 8.87
C VAL A 115 9.12 -8.79 10.26
N ASP A 116 10.10 -9.24 11.04
CA ASP A 116 9.91 -9.46 12.48
C ASP A 116 9.83 -8.08 13.16
N GLU A 117 8.92 -7.90 14.12
CA GLU A 117 8.75 -6.65 14.89
C GLU A 117 8.48 -5.41 14.00
N PRO A 118 7.38 -5.40 13.20
CA PRO A 118 7.08 -4.35 12.23
C PRO A 118 7.00 -2.95 12.85
N GLU A 119 6.66 -2.85 14.13
CA GLU A 119 6.62 -1.59 14.90
C GLU A 119 7.99 -0.92 15.04
N LYS A 120 9.07 -1.67 14.81
CA LYS A 120 10.45 -1.15 14.81
C LYS A 120 10.89 -0.63 13.45
N TYR A 121 10.01 -0.60 12.47
CA TYR A 121 10.34 -0.13 11.12
C TYR A 121 9.48 1.07 10.73
N SER A 122 10.10 1.96 9.96
CA SER A 122 9.43 3.06 9.28
C SER A 122 9.63 2.94 7.78
N THR A 123 8.62 3.36 7.03
CA THR A 123 8.66 3.41 5.56
C THR A 123 8.62 4.86 5.10
N TYR A 124 9.54 5.24 4.23
CA TYR A 124 9.62 6.60 3.70
C TYR A 124 9.61 6.56 2.18
N PHE A 125 8.82 7.41 1.56
CA PHE A 125 8.88 7.60 0.12
C PHE A 125 10.26 8.09 -0.31
N LEU A 126 10.79 7.48 -1.36
CA LEU A 126 11.93 7.99 -2.11
C LEU A 126 11.48 8.62 -3.43
N LYS A 127 10.44 8.05 -4.04
CA LYS A 127 10.02 8.45 -5.37
C LYS A 127 8.59 8.00 -5.68
N ILE A 128 7.87 8.80 -6.43
CA ILE A 128 6.56 8.50 -7.01
C ILE A 128 6.68 8.74 -8.50
N ASP A 129 6.56 7.68 -9.31
CA ASP A 129 6.74 7.74 -10.74
C ASP A 129 5.48 7.43 -11.52
N ARG A 130 5.34 8.10 -12.66
CA ARG A 130 4.31 7.81 -13.67
C ARG A 130 2.90 7.74 -13.09
N MET A 131 2.65 8.47 -11.99
CA MET A 131 1.34 8.53 -11.37
C MET A 131 0.34 9.17 -12.34
N LYS A 132 -0.79 8.49 -12.55
CA LYS A 132 -1.88 8.92 -13.42
C LYS A 132 -3.18 8.82 -12.64
N PHE A 133 -3.95 9.90 -12.63
CA PHE A 133 -5.31 9.94 -12.11
C PHE A 133 -6.28 9.94 -13.30
N LYS A 134 -7.14 8.94 -13.39
CA LYS A 134 -7.98 8.70 -14.57
C LYS A 134 -9.44 9.05 -14.33
N HIS A 135 -9.91 8.85 -13.10
CA HIS A 135 -11.28 9.12 -12.71
C HIS A 135 -11.34 9.70 -11.30
N LYS A 136 -12.37 10.51 -11.03
CA LYS A 136 -12.65 11.01 -9.69
C LYS A 136 -13.13 9.88 -8.80
N VAL A 137 -12.79 9.97 -7.52
CA VAL A 137 -13.34 9.17 -6.42
C VAL A 137 -14.18 10.11 -5.57
N VAL A 138 -15.37 9.71 -5.19
CA VAL A 138 -16.35 10.54 -4.48
C VAL A 138 -16.84 9.86 -3.20
N PRO A 139 -17.48 10.59 -2.27
CA PRO A 139 -18.09 9.98 -1.09
C PRO A 139 -19.05 8.84 -1.45
N GLY A 140 -18.94 7.72 -0.75
CA GLY A 140 -19.68 6.49 -0.99
C GLY A 140 -18.96 5.45 -1.84
N ASP A 141 -17.86 5.81 -2.50
CA ASP A 141 -17.05 4.85 -3.23
C ASP A 141 -16.26 3.92 -2.29
N THR A 142 -16.07 2.69 -2.73
CA THR A 142 -15.07 1.77 -2.16
C THR A 142 -13.87 1.69 -3.11
N ILE A 143 -12.72 2.14 -2.63
CA ILE A 143 -11.47 2.08 -3.36
C ILE A 143 -10.84 0.72 -3.11
N VAL A 144 -10.61 -0.05 -4.18
CA VAL A 144 -9.82 -1.30 -4.14
C VAL A 144 -8.41 -0.97 -4.62
N VAL A 145 -7.43 -1.20 -3.78
CA VAL A 145 -6.02 -0.94 -4.07
C VAL A 145 -5.28 -2.25 -4.24
N ARG A 146 -4.62 -2.38 -5.37
CA ARG A 146 -3.70 -3.46 -5.69
C ARG A 146 -2.27 -2.94 -5.71
N CYS A 147 -1.35 -3.62 -5.02
CA CYS A 147 0.08 -3.35 -5.11
C CYS A 147 0.84 -4.64 -5.40
N ASP A 148 1.71 -4.59 -6.39
CA ASP A 148 2.60 -5.71 -6.78
C ASP A 148 4.06 -5.24 -6.69
N LEU A 149 4.92 -6.01 -6.03
CA LEU A 149 6.36 -5.77 -6.08
C LEU A 149 6.87 -6.00 -7.50
N THR A 150 7.53 -5.01 -8.07
CA THR A 150 8.08 -5.10 -9.44
C THR A 150 9.49 -5.70 -9.45
N GLU A 151 10.20 -5.57 -8.33
CA GLU A 151 11.56 -6.06 -8.15
C GLU A 151 11.76 -6.63 -6.74
N PRO A 152 12.75 -7.55 -6.57
CA PRO A 152 13.15 -7.98 -5.24
C PRO A 152 13.66 -6.81 -4.39
N ILE A 153 13.27 -6.78 -3.12
CA ILE A 153 13.74 -5.76 -2.18
C ILE A 153 15.27 -5.81 -2.09
N ARG A 154 15.92 -4.68 -2.34
CA ARG A 154 17.38 -4.55 -2.28
C ARG A 154 17.77 -3.33 -1.44
N ARG A 155 18.71 -3.49 -0.50
CA ARG A 155 19.19 -2.40 0.37
C ARG A 155 18.07 -1.61 1.04
N SER A 156 17.06 -2.32 1.51
CA SER A 156 15.83 -1.74 2.08
C SER A 156 14.97 -0.92 1.10
N ILE A 157 15.27 -0.91 -0.18
CA ILE A 157 14.47 -0.22 -1.20
C ILE A 157 13.44 -1.20 -1.74
N VAL A 158 12.20 -0.71 -1.76
CA VAL A 158 11.01 -1.40 -2.26
C VAL A 158 10.51 -0.62 -3.47
N ILE A 159 10.26 -1.32 -4.57
CA ILE A 159 9.62 -0.76 -5.76
C ILE A 159 8.37 -1.58 -6.04
N MET A 160 7.23 -0.91 -6.14
CA MET A 160 5.96 -1.55 -6.41
C MET A 160 5.15 -0.77 -7.44
N TYR A 161 4.41 -1.51 -8.24
CA TYR A 161 3.38 -0.94 -9.11
C TYR A 161 2.05 -0.98 -8.37
N ALA A 162 1.40 0.17 -8.26
CA ALA A 162 0.17 0.33 -7.52
C ALA A 162 -0.96 0.79 -8.44
N GLN A 163 -2.14 0.23 -8.24
CA GLN A 163 -3.37 0.55 -8.97
C GLN A 163 -4.52 0.70 -7.98
N ALA A 164 -5.38 1.69 -8.22
CA ALA A 164 -6.59 1.91 -7.45
C ALA A 164 -7.81 1.82 -8.36
N PHE A 165 -8.84 1.13 -7.91
CA PHE A 165 -10.08 0.89 -8.65
C PHE A 165 -11.29 1.31 -7.83
N VAL A 166 -12.37 1.75 -8.52
CA VAL A 166 -13.72 1.89 -7.99
C VAL A 166 -14.65 1.08 -8.90
N GLY A 167 -15.24 0.02 -8.38
CA GLY A 167 -15.89 -0.99 -9.22
C GLY A 167 -14.91 -1.53 -10.26
N GLU A 168 -15.28 -1.50 -11.53
CA GLU A 168 -14.44 -1.93 -12.64
C GLU A 168 -13.53 -0.83 -13.22
N LYS A 169 -13.61 0.40 -12.68
CA LYS A 169 -12.87 1.55 -13.23
C LYS A 169 -11.52 1.69 -12.54
N LEU A 170 -10.44 1.69 -13.33
CA LEU A 170 -9.11 2.09 -12.86
C LEU A 170 -9.09 3.61 -12.64
N VAL A 171 -9.04 4.05 -11.38
CA VAL A 171 -9.08 5.47 -11.00
C VAL A 171 -7.70 6.10 -10.89
N ALA A 172 -6.69 5.33 -10.46
CA ALA A 172 -5.30 5.77 -10.47
C ALA A 172 -4.33 4.59 -10.64
N GLU A 173 -3.15 4.88 -11.17
CA GLU A 173 -2.04 3.93 -11.25
C GLU A 173 -0.69 4.65 -11.23
N GLY A 174 0.34 3.98 -10.74
CA GLY A 174 1.71 4.50 -10.75
C GLY A 174 2.71 3.58 -10.07
N GLU A 175 3.96 3.98 -10.05
CA GLU A 175 5.05 3.27 -9.40
C GLU A 175 5.45 4.01 -8.12
N LEU A 176 5.55 3.28 -7.04
CA LEU A 176 5.94 3.79 -5.73
C LEU A 176 7.28 3.17 -5.32
N THR A 177 8.24 4.02 -4.99
CA THR A 177 9.52 3.60 -4.43
C THR A 177 9.63 4.09 -3.00
N ALA A 178 9.89 3.18 -2.08
CA ALA A 178 10.04 3.49 -0.67
C ALA A 178 11.30 2.83 -0.08
N GLN A 179 11.79 3.40 1.01
CA GLN A 179 12.82 2.81 1.85
C GLN A 179 12.21 2.35 3.18
N VAL A 180 12.55 1.15 3.59
CA VAL A 180 12.15 0.54 4.88
C VAL A 180 13.34 0.59 5.82
N ILE A 181 13.22 1.35 6.91
CA ILE A 181 14.32 1.61 7.84
C ILE A 181 13.93 1.10 9.23
N LYS A 182 14.83 0.35 9.86
CA LYS A 182 14.66 -0.02 11.26
C LYS A 182 14.91 1.21 12.13
N ASN A 183 13.96 1.53 12.99
CA ASN A 183 14.09 2.61 13.97
C ASN A 183 15.23 2.31 14.95
N LYS A 184 15.90 3.34 15.44
CA LYS A 184 16.98 3.21 16.42
C LYS A 184 16.42 2.92 17.80
#